data_84f7d86731c4dab3d4d4cfa4f3d23ee8
#
_entry.id   84f7d86731c4dab3d4d4cfa4f3d23ee8
#
_cell.length_a   1.000
_cell.length_b   1.000
_cell.length_c   1.000
_cell.angle_alpha   90.00
_cell.angle_beta   90.00
_cell.angle_gamma   90.00
#
_symmetry.space_group_name_H-M   'P 1'
#
loop_
_entity.id
_entity.type
_entity.pdbx_description
1 polymer ?
#
loop_
_entity_poly.entity_id
_entity_poly.type
_entity_poly.pdbx_seq_one_letter_code
_entity_poly.pdbx_strand_id
1 'polypeptide(L)'
;EAVKLMRGKPKSAINLTLSRKSEPLPIVVTIVRDVIRVQSVRSKWLEQGYAYIRITQFQEHTVASTVSHLNKLLQQAEADTAKPVKGIVLDLRNDPGGLLHAAVGVSATFLRDNVTVVSTDGRQPDAKRSFAAKPSDYLRGGSDPLTGLNPKAKTLPMVVLVNGGSASASEIVAGALQDHKRAVVLGTQTFGKGSVQTILPLTSSTAIKLTTARYYTPAGRSIQAKGIRPDFWVEESE
;
A
#
# COMPACT_ATOMS: atom_id res chain seq x y z
N GLU A 1 23.13 -17.26 2.01
CA GLU A 1 24.27 -17.33 2.93
C GLU A 1 24.69 -15.92 3.39
N ALA A 2 25.13 -15.02 2.50
CA ALA A 2 25.62 -13.66 2.86
C ALA A 2 24.63 -12.85 3.72
N VAL A 3 23.33 -12.88 3.38
CA VAL A 3 22.28 -12.17 4.14
C VAL A 3 22.17 -12.67 5.59
N LYS A 4 22.38 -13.99 5.83
CA LYS A 4 22.36 -14.54 7.19
C LYS A 4 23.53 -14.03 8.01
N LEU A 5 24.72 -13.92 7.41
CA LEU A 5 25.91 -13.38 8.04
C LEU A 5 25.79 -11.87 8.32
N MET A 6 25.14 -11.13 7.43
CA MET A 6 24.93 -9.70 7.60
C MET A 6 23.88 -9.35 8.67
N ARG A 7 22.90 -10.22 8.92
CA ARG A 7 21.89 -10.02 9.96
C ARG A 7 22.47 -10.22 11.35
N GLY A 8 21.89 -9.57 12.35
CA GLY A 8 22.27 -9.71 13.76
C GLY A 8 21.44 -8.81 14.66
N LYS A 9 21.77 -8.80 15.95
CA LYS A 9 21.05 -7.97 16.94
C LYS A 9 21.17 -6.48 16.60
N PRO A 10 20.09 -5.68 16.73
CA PRO A 10 20.16 -4.23 16.60
C PRO A 10 21.26 -3.66 17.51
N LYS A 11 21.92 -2.59 17.05
CA LYS A 11 23.05 -1.91 17.70
C LYS A 11 24.36 -2.72 17.78
N SER A 12 24.40 -3.95 17.23
CA SER A 12 25.68 -4.67 17.05
C SER A 12 26.39 -4.22 15.76
N ALA A 13 27.73 -4.15 15.80
CA ALA A 13 28.54 -3.80 14.64
C ALA A 13 28.82 -5.02 13.76
N ILE A 14 29.01 -4.78 12.47
CA ILE A 14 29.55 -5.74 11.50
C ILE A 14 30.59 -5.02 10.63
N ASN A 15 31.71 -5.68 10.37
CA ASN A 15 32.69 -5.23 9.40
C ASN A 15 32.47 -5.95 8.08
N LEU A 16 32.32 -5.17 7.01
CA LEU A 16 32.21 -5.67 5.65
C LEU A 16 33.47 -5.28 4.87
N THR A 17 34.06 -6.24 4.19
CA THR A 17 35.14 -6.00 3.23
C THR A 17 34.56 -6.02 1.84
N LEU A 18 34.57 -4.87 1.17
CA LEU A 18 33.97 -4.67 -0.16
C LEU A 18 35.08 -4.62 -1.21
N SER A 19 34.93 -5.39 -2.29
CA SER A 19 35.76 -5.28 -3.49
C SER A 19 35.00 -4.47 -4.54
N ARG A 20 35.63 -3.41 -5.07
CA ARG A 20 35.08 -2.53 -6.11
C ARG A 20 36.06 -2.44 -7.26
N LYS A 21 35.60 -2.62 -8.51
CA LYS A 21 36.48 -2.61 -9.71
C LYS A 21 37.29 -1.33 -9.85
N SER A 22 36.78 -0.19 -9.35
CA SER A 22 37.47 1.11 -9.45
C SER A 22 38.50 1.36 -8.35
N GLU A 23 38.64 0.45 -7.35
CA GLU A 23 39.50 0.64 -6.20
C GLU A 23 40.56 -0.48 -6.16
N PRO A 24 41.88 -0.10 -6.04
CA PRO A 24 42.95 -1.08 -6.06
C PRO A 24 43.02 -1.93 -4.77
N LEU A 25 42.47 -1.44 -3.66
CA LEU A 25 42.42 -2.12 -2.38
C LEU A 25 41.00 -2.35 -1.90
N PRO A 26 40.75 -3.44 -1.16
CA PRO A 26 39.44 -3.67 -0.54
C PRO A 26 39.05 -2.57 0.45
N ILE A 27 37.79 -2.13 0.42
CA ILE A 27 37.28 -1.11 1.33
C ILE A 27 36.66 -1.82 2.53
N VAL A 28 37.15 -1.53 3.74
CA VAL A 28 36.57 -2.02 4.99
C VAL A 28 35.57 -1.01 5.52
N VAL A 29 34.30 -1.44 5.70
CA VAL A 29 33.23 -0.59 6.22
C VAL A 29 32.64 -1.23 7.47
N THR A 30 32.61 -0.47 8.55
CA THR A 30 31.90 -0.87 9.78
C THR A 30 30.48 -0.34 9.75
N ILE A 31 29.49 -1.23 9.82
CA ILE A 31 28.07 -0.89 9.84
C ILE A 31 27.49 -1.29 11.20
N VAL A 32 26.82 -0.36 11.86
CA VAL A 32 26.02 -0.66 13.07
C VAL A 32 24.64 -1.09 12.64
N ARG A 33 24.28 -2.33 12.99
CA ARG A 33 22.95 -2.87 12.67
C ARG A 33 21.86 -2.11 13.40
N ASP A 34 20.77 -1.85 12.72
CA ASP A 34 19.57 -1.28 13.32
C ASP A 34 18.33 -1.91 12.70
N VAL A 35 17.15 -1.60 13.27
CA VAL A 35 15.87 -1.99 12.70
C VAL A 35 15.64 -1.14 11.43
N ILE A 36 15.67 -1.77 10.27
CA ILE A 36 15.40 -1.10 9.00
C ILE A 36 13.90 -0.84 8.91
N ARG A 37 13.50 0.40 9.05
CA ARG A 37 12.13 0.84 8.77
C ARG A 37 12.04 1.25 7.30
N VAL A 38 11.52 0.35 6.48
CA VAL A 38 11.25 0.69 5.07
C VAL A 38 10.10 1.69 5.04
N GLN A 39 10.36 2.90 4.54
CA GLN A 39 9.31 3.89 4.31
C GLN A 39 8.44 3.43 3.13
N SER A 40 7.26 2.91 3.44
CA SER A 40 6.30 2.45 2.44
C SER A 40 5.54 3.59 1.76
N VAL A 41 5.57 4.79 2.33
CA VAL A 41 4.85 5.97 1.83
C VAL A 41 5.83 7.10 1.58
N ARG A 42 5.70 7.74 0.42
CA ARG A 42 6.41 8.96 0.04
C ARG A 42 5.42 9.98 -0.49
N SER A 43 5.71 11.26 -0.32
CA SER A 43 4.85 12.33 -0.81
C SER A 43 5.65 13.52 -1.32
N LYS A 44 5.07 14.23 -2.28
CA LYS A 44 5.58 15.50 -2.80
C LYS A 44 4.45 16.28 -3.46
N TRP A 45 4.69 17.53 -3.76
CA TRP A 45 3.86 18.27 -4.70
C TRP A 45 4.26 17.91 -6.14
N LEU A 46 3.26 17.62 -6.99
CA LEU A 46 3.41 17.65 -8.45
C LEU A 46 2.82 18.98 -8.90
N GLU A 47 3.60 19.79 -9.59
CA GLU A 47 3.19 21.14 -10.01
C GLU A 47 2.41 21.89 -8.91
N GLN A 48 1.81 23.02 -9.26
CA GLN A 48 1.07 23.77 -8.26
C GLN A 48 -0.31 23.16 -8.03
N GLY A 49 -0.50 22.58 -6.85
CA GLY A 49 -1.82 22.17 -6.35
C GLY A 49 -2.16 20.67 -6.42
N TYR A 50 -1.27 19.79 -6.89
CA TYR A 50 -1.53 18.34 -6.89
C TYR A 50 -0.70 17.63 -5.82
N ALA A 51 -1.37 17.06 -4.81
CA ALA A 51 -0.74 16.27 -3.75
C ALA A 51 -0.45 14.86 -4.26
N TYR A 52 0.82 14.49 -4.38
CA TYR A 52 1.26 13.17 -4.79
C TYR A 52 1.62 12.33 -3.58
N ILE A 53 1.02 11.15 -3.48
CA ILE A 53 1.29 10.12 -2.49
C ILE A 53 1.65 8.84 -3.23
N ARG A 54 2.83 8.28 -2.95
CA ARG A 54 3.25 6.98 -3.47
C ARG A 54 3.30 5.96 -2.35
N ILE A 55 2.64 4.81 -2.55
CA ILE A 55 2.73 3.65 -1.67
C ILE A 55 3.49 2.57 -2.44
N THR A 56 4.54 2.02 -1.82
CA THR A 56 5.39 1.00 -2.42
C THR A 56 5.17 -0.39 -1.83
N GLN A 57 4.48 -0.47 -0.68
CA GLN A 57 4.11 -1.72 -0.02
C GLN A 57 3.10 -1.43 1.09
N PHE A 58 2.19 -2.36 1.35
CA PHE A 58 1.21 -2.28 2.44
C PHE A 58 1.73 -2.97 3.71
N GLN A 59 2.15 -2.17 4.68
CA GLN A 59 2.71 -2.58 5.98
C GLN A 59 1.85 -2.03 7.13
N GLU A 60 2.14 -2.45 8.38
CA GLU A 60 1.41 -2.01 9.59
C GLU A 60 1.30 -0.47 9.71
N HIS A 61 2.36 0.25 9.35
CA HIS A 61 2.40 1.71 9.48
C HIS A 61 1.92 2.46 8.23
N THR A 62 1.51 1.77 7.17
CA THR A 62 1.18 2.43 5.88
C THR A 62 -0.01 3.37 6.01
N VAL A 63 -1.04 3.00 6.77
CA VAL A 63 -2.23 3.86 6.98
C VAL A 63 -1.83 5.15 7.69
N ALA A 64 -1.17 5.04 8.85
CA ALA A 64 -0.74 6.20 9.63
C ALA A 64 0.22 7.09 8.84
N SER A 65 1.14 6.48 8.08
CA SER A 65 2.06 7.22 7.21
C SER A 65 1.33 7.94 6.08
N THR A 66 0.34 7.30 5.44
CA THR A 66 -0.48 7.92 4.39
C THR A 66 -1.22 9.14 4.92
N VAL A 67 -1.88 9.02 6.07
CA VAL A 67 -2.60 10.13 6.73
C VAL A 67 -1.63 11.26 7.09
N SER A 68 -0.49 10.95 7.70
CA SER A 68 0.52 11.94 8.09
C SER A 68 1.06 12.71 6.89
N HIS A 69 1.44 12.01 5.81
CA HIS A 69 1.94 12.63 4.60
C HIS A 69 0.89 13.49 3.90
N LEU A 70 -0.35 13.01 3.82
CA LEU A 70 -1.45 13.74 3.21
C LEU A 70 -1.80 14.99 4.00
N ASN A 71 -1.96 14.86 5.33
CA ASN A 71 -2.24 16.00 6.20
C ASN A 71 -1.16 17.07 6.09
N LYS A 72 0.13 16.67 6.07
CA LYS A 72 1.24 17.62 5.90
C LYS A 72 1.12 18.42 4.61
N LEU A 73 0.83 17.76 3.47
CA LEU A 73 0.65 18.45 2.21
C LEU A 73 -0.57 19.37 2.25
N LEU A 74 -1.71 18.90 2.74
CA LEU A 74 -2.94 19.69 2.78
C LEU A 74 -2.81 20.91 3.70
N GLN A 75 -2.17 20.77 4.86
CA GLN A 75 -1.88 21.89 5.78
C GLN A 75 -0.94 22.92 5.16
N GLN A 76 0.09 22.49 4.44
CA GLN A 76 0.99 23.39 3.73
C GLN A 76 0.24 24.24 2.69
N ALA A 77 -0.72 23.65 1.98
CA ALA A 77 -1.52 24.38 1.00
C ALA A 77 -2.57 25.28 1.64
N GLU A 78 -3.08 24.95 2.82
CA GLU A 78 -3.99 25.80 3.58
C GLU A 78 -3.30 27.06 4.12
N ALA A 79 -2.01 26.95 4.44
CA ALA A 79 -1.18 28.08 4.85
C ALA A 79 -0.80 29.02 3.68
N ASP A 80 -0.82 28.51 2.43
CA ASP A 80 -0.52 29.29 1.23
C ASP A 80 -1.77 29.39 0.33
N THR A 81 -2.59 30.38 0.59
CA THR A 81 -3.84 30.63 -0.15
C THR A 81 -3.64 30.90 -1.64
N ALA A 82 -2.43 31.26 -2.07
CA ALA A 82 -2.08 31.44 -3.47
C ALA A 82 -1.93 30.12 -4.23
N LYS A 83 -1.87 28.98 -3.53
CA LYS A 83 -1.67 27.64 -4.11
C LYS A 83 -2.74 26.64 -3.66
N PRO A 84 -3.99 26.79 -4.11
CA PRO A 84 -5.07 25.89 -3.69
C PRO A 84 -4.79 24.44 -4.13
N VAL A 85 -5.17 23.48 -3.29
CA VAL A 85 -5.11 22.06 -3.65
C VAL A 85 -6.16 21.76 -4.72
N LYS A 86 -5.73 21.24 -5.86
CA LYS A 86 -6.59 20.90 -7.00
C LYS A 86 -6.99 19.43 -6.99
N GLY A 87 -6.15 18.54 -6.43
CA GLY A 87 -6.42 17.11 -6.42
C GLY A 87 -5.31 16.29 -5.77
N ILE A 88 -5.57 14.98 -5.70
CA ILE A 88 -4.69 13.96 -5.13
C ILE A 88 -4.30 12.96 -6.21
N VAL A 89 -3.03 12.62 -6.29
CA VAL A 89 -2.49 11.53 -7.11
C VAL A 89 -1.98 10.45 -6.17
N LEU A 90 -2.63 9.27 -6.16
CA LEU A 90 -2.17 8.09 -5.44
C LEU A 90 -1.46 7.15 -6.40
N ASP A 91 -0.16 6.97 -6.22
CA ASP A 91 0.66 6.11 -7.06
C ASP A 91 0.88 4.75 -6.40
N LEU A 92 0.33 3.71 -7.02
CA LEU A 92 0.43 2.30 -6.63
C LEU A 92 1.23 1.47 -7.66
N ARG A 93 1.93 2.13 -8.59
CA ARG A 93 2.74 1.43 -9.61
C ARG A 93 3.90 0.68 -8.96
N ASN A 94 4.13 -0.55 -9.40
CA ASN A 94 5.15 -1.46 -8.88
C ASN A 94 5.00 -1.77 -7.38
N ASP A 95 3.79 -1.67 -6.83
CA ASP A 95 3.47 -2.05 -5.46
C ASP A 95 2.89 -3.48 -5.42
N PRO A 96 3.64 -4.47 -4.92
CA PRO A 96 3.22 -5.87 -4.91
C PRO A 96 2.09 -6.16 -3.90
N GLY A 97 1.63 -5.14 -3.17
CA GLY A 97 0.62 -5.26 -2.13
C GLY A 97 1.21 -5.41 -0.73
N GLY A 98 0.54 -6.21 0.09
CA GLY A 98 0.91 -6.44 1.48
C GLY A 98 -0.30 -6.79 2.35
N LEU A 99 -0.41 -6.13 3.50
CA LEU A 99 -1.41 -6.44 4.52
C LEU A 99 -2.82 -5.98 4.10
N LEU A 100 -3.79 -6.89 4.20
CA LEU A 100 -5.19 -6.62 3.87
C LEU A 100 -5.77 -5.45 4.69
N HIS A 101 -5.57 -5.46 6.01
CA HIS A 101 -6.11 -4.40 6.86
C HIS A 101 -5.49 -3.03 6.54
N ALA A 102 -4.23 -2.98 6.09
CA ALA A 102 -3.62 -1.75 5.62
C ALA A 102 -4.26 -1.26 4.31
N ALA A 103 -4.63 -2.17 3.38
CA ALA A 103 -5.39 -1.80 2.19
C ALA A 103 -6.77 -1.23 2.53
N VAL A 104 -7.47 -1.86 3.49
CA VAL A 104 -8.77 -1.37 3.98
C VAL A 104 -8.63 0.02 4.59
N GLY A 105 -7.61 0.25 5.45
CA GLY A 105 -7.38 1.55 6.07
C GLY A 105 -6.95 2.65 5.09
N VAL A 106 -6.11 2.33 4.11
CA VAL A 106 -5.77 3.27 3.02
C VAL A 106 -7.01 3.60 2.20
N SER A 107 -7.86 2.63 1.88
CA SER A 107 -9.13 2.89 1.20
C SER A 107 -10.06 3.77 2.04
N ALA A 108 -10.14 3.52 3.36
CA ALA A 108 -10.92 4.32 4.29
C ALA A 108 -10.45 5.78 4.41
N THR A 109 -9.16 6.04 4.15
CA THR A 109 -8.63 7.42 4.09
C THR A 109 -9.34 8.26 3.04
N PHE A 110 -9.82 7.66 1.96
CA PHE A 110 -10.40 8.36 0.81
C PHE A 110 -11.90 8.09 0.60
N LEU A 111 -12.43 7.00 1.14
CA LEU A 111 -13.83 6.62 1.00
C LEU A 111 -14.70 7.18 2.14
N ARG A 112 -16.01 7.16 1.92
CA ARG A 112 -16.99 7.40 3.00
C ARG A 112 -16.93 6.26 4.01
N ASP A 113 -17.26 6.56 5.26
CA ASP A 113 -17.28 5.58 6.32
C ASP A 113 -18.30 4.46 6.05
N ASN A 114 -17.98 3.26 6.52
CA ASN A 114 -18.82 2.07 6.46
C ASN A 114 -19.13 1.52 5.05
N VAL A 115 -18.59 2.08 3.97
CA VAL A 115 -18.76 1.47 2.64
C VAL A 115 -17.85 0.25 2.49
N THR A 116 -18.30 -0.75 1.75
CA THR A 116 -17.50 -1.96 1.48
C THR A 116 -16.24 -1.60 0.69
N VAL A 117 -15.11 -2.13 1.11
CA VAL A 117 -13.82 -2.00 0.42
C VAL A 117 -13.50 -3.24 -0.40
N VAL A 118 -13.68 -4.40 0.19
CA VAL A 118 -13.37 -5.69 -0.44
C VAL A 118 -14.18 -6.79 0.23
N SER A 119 -14.54 -7.81 -0.51
CA SER A 119 -15.10 -9.04 0.05
C SER A 119 -14.24 -10.24 -0.32
N THR A 120 -14.34 -11.30 0.48
CA THR A 120 -13.74 -12.59 0.21
C THR A 120 -14.82 -13.63 0.04
N ASP A 121 -14.59 -14.62 -0.83
CA ASP A 121 -15.42 -15.80 -0.97
C ASP A 121 -14.54 -17.04 -1.19
N GLY A 122 -14.90 -18.15 -0.57
CA GLY A 122 -14.18 -19.40 -0.63
C GLY A 122 -15.07 -20.59 -0.29
N ARG A 123 -14.49 -21.79 -0.29
CA ARG A 123 -15.25 -23.03 -0.07
C ARG A 123 -15.78 -23.18 1.36
N GLN A 124 -15.09 -22.62 2.32
CA GLN A 124 -15.47 -22.70 3.74
C GLN A 124 -16.44 -21.58 4.09
N PRO A 125 -17.43 -21.79 4.97
CA PRO A 125 -18.41 -20.75 5.34
C PRO A 125 -17.77 -19.49 5.94
N ASP A 126 -16.68 -19.65 6.70
CA ASP A 126 -15.92 -18.56 7.34
C ASP A 126 -15.01 -17.81 6.36
N ALA A 127 -14.82 -18.32 5.16
CA ALA A 127 -14.07 -17.65 4.08
C ALA A 127 -14.85 -16.51 3.41
N LYS A 128 -16.18 -16.47 3.62
CA LYS A 128 -17.03 -15.41 3.09
C LYS A 128 -17.10 -14.25 4.07
N ARG A 129 -16.36 -13.17 3.76
CA ARG A 129 -16.27 -11.97 4.61
C ARG A 129 -16.37 -10.71 3.77
N SER A 130 -16.86 -9.63 4.40
CA SER A 130 -16.85 -8.29 3.83
C SER A 130 -16.07 -7.37 4.75
N PHE A 131 -15.20 -6.54 4.16
CA PHE A 131 -14.40 -5.56 4.88
C PHE A 131 -14.81 -4.17 4.40
N ALA A 132 -15.15 -3.31 5.36
CA ALA A 132 -15.64 -1.97 5.11
C ALA A 132 -14.66 -0.90 5.60
N ALA A 133 -14.85 0.33 5.17
CA ALA A 133 -14.10 1.50 5.62
C ALA A 133 -14.50 1.88 7.06
N LYS A 134 -14.20 1.03 8.03
CA LYS A 134 -14.50 1.22 9.46
C LYS A 134 -13.37 0.69 10.35
N PRO A 135 -13.16 1.28 11.54
CA PRO A 135 -12.03 0.93 12.42
C PRO A 135 -11.93 -0.56 12.75
N SER A 136 -13.04 -1.25 12.97
CA SER A 136 -13.04 -2.69 13.26
C SER A 136 -12.39 -3.55 12.17
N ASP A 137 -12.35 -3.07 10.93
CA ASP A 137 -11.86 -3.84 9.79
C ASP A 137 -10.39 -3.51 9.44
N TYR A 138 -9.90 -2.30 9.78
CA TYR A 138 -8.52 -1.92 9.49
C TYR A 138 -7.63 -1.72 10.72
N LEU A 139 -8.19 -1.42 11.89
CA LEU A 139 -7.40 -1.17 13.11
C LEU A 139 -6.96 -2.49 13.75
N ARG A 140 -5.68 -2.59 14.10
CA ARG A 140 -5.08 -3.76 14.76
C ARG A 140 -4.50 -3.40 16.14
N GLY A 141 -5.13 -2.46 16.83
CA GLY A 141 -4.72 -1.93 18.13
C GLY A 141 -4.22 -0.49 18.05
N GLY A 142 -4.09 0.16 19.19
CA GLY A 142 -3.68 1.57 19.29
C GLY A 142 -4.80 2.56 18.93
N SER A 143 -4.42 3.82 18.69
CA SER A 143 -5.32 4.88 18.26
C SER A 143 -5.59 4.79 16.76
N ASP A 144 -6.81 5.15 16.35
CA ASP A 144 -7.18 5.20 14.95
C ASP A 144 -6.43 6.33 14.22
N PRO A 145 -5.57 6.01 13.24
CA PRO A 145 -4.81 7.01 12.50
C PRO A 145 -5.70 7.96 11.67
N LEU A 146 -6.95 7.61 11.40
CA LEU A 146 -7.88 8.44 10.65
C LEU A 146 -8.56 9.52 11.51
N THR A 147 -8.45 9.46 12.84
CA THR A 147 -9.06 10.46 13.75
C THR A 147 -8.64 11.90 13.43
N GLY A 148 -7.41 12.10 12.97
CA GLY A 148 -6.89 13.43 12.60
C GLY A 148 -6.83 13.69 11.09
N LEU A 149 -7.55 12.92 10.29
CA LEU A 149 -7.54 13.06 8.84
C LEU A 149 -8.17 14.37 8.39
N ASN A 150 -7.47 15.13 7.56
CA ASN A 150 -8.04 16.32 6.90
C ASN A 150 -9.22 15.90 6.01
N PRO A 151 -10.43 16.48 6.22
CA PRO A 151 -11.64 16.07 5.48
C PRO A 151 -11.53 16.26 3.97
N LYS A 152 -10.66 17.14 3.48
CA LYS A 152 -10.37 17.30 2.04
C LYS A 152 -9.86 16.03 1.39
N ALA A 153 -9.26 15.10 2.16
CA ALA A 153 -8.85 13.79 1.66
C ALA A 153 -10.00 13.01 1.01
N LYS A 154 -11.22 13.15 1.55
CA LYS A 154 -12.41 12.44 1.06
C LYS A 154 -13.15 13.16 -0.07
N THR A 155 -12.84 14.43 -0.33
CA THR A 155 -13.62 15.28 -1.25
C THR A 155 -12.86 15.78 -2.48
N LEU A 156 -11.55 15.98 -2.37
CA LEU A 156 -10.72 16.45 -3.49
C LEU A 156 -10.78 15.48 -4.68
N PRO A 157 -10.76 15.97 -5.92
CA PRO A 157 -10.57 15.12 -7.10
C PRO A 157 -9.36 14.20 -6.93
N MET A 158 -9.47 12.95 -7.41
CA MET A 158 -8.44 11.96 -7.15
C MET A 158 -8.19 11.06 -8.35
N VAL A 159 -6.92 10.77 -8.60
CA VAL A 159 -6.44 9.82 -9.58
C VAL A 159 -5.61 8.74 -8.90
N VAL A 160 -5.76 7.49 -9.33
CA VAL A 160 -4.93 6.36 -8.91
C VAL A 160 -4.09 5.89 -10.09
N LEU A 161 -2.77 5.83 -9.93
CA LEU A 161 -1.85 5.30 -10.94
C LEU A 161 -1.55 3.84 -10.65
N VAL A 162 -1.68 2.99 -11.67
CA VAL A 162 -1.44 1.54 -11.59
C VAL A 162 -0.67 1.02 -12.79
N ASN A 163 0.00 -0.13 -12.63
CA ASN A 163 0.64 -0.86 -13.73
C ASN A 163 0.65 -2.37 -13.46
N GLY A 164 1.28 -3.15 -14.33
CA GLY A 164 1.42 -4.60 -14.18
C GLY A 164 2.14 -5.06 -12.91
N GLY A 165 2.86 -4.17 -12.22
CA GLY A 165 3.48 -4.42 -10.92
C GLY A 165 2.56 -4.12 -9.72
N SER A 166 1.38 -3.54 -9.95
CA SER A 166 0.36 -3.30 -8.91
C SER A 166 -0.38 -4.60 -8.62
N ALA A 167 -0.27 -5.13 -7.39
CA ALA A 167 -0.82 -6.44 -7.07
C ALA A 167 -1.50 -6.50 -5.69
N SER A 168 -2.46 -7.42 -5.50
CA SER A 168 -3.05 -7.78 -4.20
C SER A 168 -3.68 -6.56 -3.48
N ALA A 169 -3.08 -6.08 -2.36
CA ALA A 169 -3.57 -4.94 -1.60
C ALA A 169 -3.72 -3.66 -2.46
N SER A 170 -2.80 -3.43 -3.41
CA SER A 170 -2.88 -2.32 -4.36
C SER A 170 -4.11 -2.44 -5.26
N GLU A 171 -4.46 -3.65 -5.69
CA GLU A 171 -5.63 -3.93 -6.51
C GLU A 171 -6.93 -3.78 -5.71
N ILE A 172 -6.90 -4.11 -4.41
CA ILE A 172 -8.01 -3.87 -3.49
C ILE A 172 -8.30 -2.36 -3.40
N VAL A 173 -7.27 -1.55 -3.17
CA VAL A 173 -7.41 -0.08 -3.08
C VAL A 173 -7.89 0.51 -4.39
N ALA A 174 -7.22 0.19 -5.50
CA ALA A 174 -7.60 0.70 -6.83
C ALA A 174 -9.03 0.30 -7.21
N GLY A 175 -9.40 -0.97 -7.01
CA GLY A 175 -10.74 -1.49 -7.30
C GLY A 175 -11.82 -0.87 -6.43
N ALA A 176 -11.56 -0.67 -5.14
CA ALA A 176 -12.50 -0.02 -4.24
C ALA A 176 -12.74 1.45 -4.61
N LEU A 177 -11.68 2.20 -4.86
CA LEU A 177 -11.79 3.62 -5.26
C LEU A 177 -12.47 3.79 -6.62
N GLN A 178 -12.22 2.87 -7.57
CA GLN A 178 -12.86 2.84 -8.88
C GLN A 178 -14.35 2.51 -8.77
N ASP A 179 -14.73 1.45 -8.06
CA ASP A 179 -16.13 1.01 -7.94
C ASP A 179 -16.99 2.04 -7.23
N HIS A 180 -16.46 2.71 -6.21
CA HIS A 180 -17.14 3.80 -5.52
C HIS A 180 -17.12 5.14 -6.29
N LYS A 181 -16.56 5.18 -7.50
CA LYS A 181 -16.41 6.42 -8.28
C LYS A 181 -15.68 7.52 -7.52
N ARG A 182 -14.81 7.11 -6.59
CA ARG A 182 -14.02 8.04 -5.77
C ARG A 182 -12.81 8.57 -6.53
N ALA A 183 -12.23 7.75 -7.37
CA ALA A 183 -11.06 8.10 -8.16
C ALA A 183 -11.17 7.55 -9.58
N VAL A 184 -10.45 8.19 -10.49
CA VAL A 184 -10.18 7.68 -11.84
C VAL A 184 -8.89 6.87 -11.79
N VAL A 185 -8.90 5.67 -12.34
CA VAL A 185 -7.73 4.79 -12.39
C VAL A 185 -7.03 4.95 -13.74
N LEU A 186 -5.76 5.32 -13.73
CA LEU A 186 -4.93 5.53 -14.92
C LEU A 186 -3.76 4.54 -14.93
N GLY A 187 -3.32 4.13 -16.10
CA GLY A 187 -2.15 3.29 -16.31
C GLY A 187 -2.42 2.07 -17.15
N THR A 188 -1.82 0.93 -16.80
CA THR A 188 -2.01 -0.34 -17.49
C THR A 188 -2.70 -1.36 -16.58
N GLN A 189 -3.10 -2.52 -17.16
CA GLN A 189 -3.72 -3.62 -16.42
C GLN A 189 -2.88 -4.01 -15.22
N THR A 190 -3.50 -4.19 -14.04
CA THR A 190 -2.80 -4.67 -12.86
C THR A 190 -2.55 -6.18 -12.90
N PHE A 191 -1.78 -6.70 -11.98
CA PHE A 191 -1.26 -8.08 -11.99
C PHE A 191 -2.34 -9.16 -11.93
N GLY A 192 -3.40 -8.97 -11.15
CA GLY A 192 -4.45 -9.98 -10.96
C GLY A 192 -4.18 -10.98 -9.82
N LYS A 193 -3.60 -10.53 -8.71
CA LYS A 193 -3.39 -11.35 -7.51
C LYS A 193 -4.55 -11.19 -6.54
N GLY A 194 -5.61 -11.95 -6.76
CA GLY A 194 -6.85 -11.92 -5.97
C GLY A 194 -7.06 -13.11 -5.04
N SER A 195 -6.01 -13.83 -4.63
CA SER A 195 -6.10 -15.00 -3.75
C SER A 195 -5.77 -14.67 -2.30
N VAL A 196 -6.62 -15.15 -1.38
CA VAL A 196 -6.37 -15.14 0.06
C VAL A 196 -5.57 -16.38 0.44
N GLN A 197 -4.43 -16.19 1.08
CA GLN A 197 -3.60 -17.29 1.54
C GLN A 197 -3.63 -17.37 3.07
N THR A 198 -3.97 -18.55 3.58
CA THR A 198 -3.97 -18.86 5.00
C THR A 198 -2.76 -19.74 5.33
N ILE A 199 -2.05 -19.38 6.40
CA ILE A 199 -0.96 -20.20 6.94
C ILE A 199 -1.55 -21.07 8.04
N LEU A 200 -1.52 -22.38 7.84
CA LEU A 200 -2.00 -23.36 8.80
C LEU A 200 -0.79 -24.04 9.47
N PRO A 201 -0.53 -23.82 10.76
CA PRO A 201 0.52 -24.54 11.48
C PRO A 201 0.23 -26.05 11.46
N LEU A 202 1.22 -26.86 11.13
CA LEU A 202 1.17 -28.33 11.20
C LEU A 202 1.89 -28.84 12.44
N THR A 203 3.01 -28.21 12.78
CA THR A 203 3.80 -28.48 13.98
C THR A 203 4.31 -27.15 14.56
N SER A 204 5.08 -27.20 15.63
CA SER A 204 5.74 -26.01 16.22
C SER A 204 6.75 -25.34 15.27
N SER A 205 7.23 -26.04 14.22
CA SER A 205 8.27 -25.57 13.29
C SER A 205 7.86 -25.60 11.82
N THR A 206 6.71 -26.17 11.48
CA THR A 206 6.25 -26.31 10.09
C THR A 206 4.82 -25.79 9.92
N ALA A 207 4.53 -25.23 8.77
CA ALA A 207 3.21 -24.77 8.39
C ALA A 207 2.97 -24.99 6.89
N ILE A 208 1.70 -25.13 6.52
CA ILE A 208 1.25 -25.15 5.13
C ILE A 208 0.59 -23.83 4.78
N LYS A 209 0.88 -23.32 3.58
CA LYS A 209 0.27 -22.11 3.03
C LYS A 209 -0.71 -22.50 1.94
N LEU A 210 -1.99 -22.27 2.19
CA LEU A 210 -3.09 -22.65 1.29
C LEU A 210 -3.86 -21.42 0.80
N THR A 211 -4.31 -21.48 -0.45
CA THR A 211 -5.31 -20.53 -0.95
C THR A 211 -6.69 -20.97 -0.46
N THR A 212 -7.33 -20.14 0.37
CA THR A 212 -8.61 -20.44 1.03
C THR A 212 -9.78 -19.64 0.48
N ALA A 213 -9.54 -18.48 -0.12
CA ALA A 213 -10.57 -17.62 -0.68
C ALA A 213 -10.02 -16.76 -1.82
N ARG A 214 -10.93 -16.04 -2.50
CA ARG A 214 -10.62 -15.03 -3.51
C ARG A 214 -11.15 -13.67 -3.07
N TYR A 215 -10.46 -12.62 -3.51
CA TYR A 215 -10.87 -11.23 -3.32
C TYR A 215 -11.81 -10.76 -4.45
N TYR A 216 -12.81 -10.00 -4.06
CA TYR A 216 -13.77 -9.34 -4.94
C TYR A 216 -13.86 -7.86 -4.59
N THR A 217 -13.95 -7.00 -5.60
CA THR A 217 -14.18 -5.57 -5.43
C THR A 217 -15.59 -5.29 -4.89
N PRO A 218 -15.91 -4.07 -4.43
CA PRO A 218 -17.26 -3.73 -3.98
C PRO A 218 -18.37 -4.06 -4.98
N ALA A 219 -18.12 -3.93 -6.28
CA ALA A 219 -19.05 -4.30 -7.36
C ALA A 219 -19.08 -5.82 -7.66
N GLY A 220 -18.38 -6.66 -6.87
CA GLY A 220 -18.38 -8.12 -7.04
C GLY A 220 -17.45 -8.62 -8.15
N ARG A 221 -16.56 -7.78 -8.70
CA ARG A 221 -15.58 -8.20 -9.71
C ARG A 221 -14.45 -9.02 -9.07
N SER A 222 -14.14 -10.19 -9.64
CA SER A 222 -13.00 -10.99 -9.20
C SER A 222 -11.68 -10.31 -9.58
N ILE A 223 -10.77 -10.17 -8.62
CA ILE A 223 -9.40 -9.67 -8.86
C ILE A 223 -8.52 -10.79 -9.41
N GLN A 224 -8.75 -12.06 -9.02
CA GLN A 224 -7.89 -13.19 -9.38
C GLN A 224 -7.80 -13.40 -10.89
N ALA A 225 -6.58 -13.37 -11.42
CA ALA A 225 -6.21 -13.53 -12.83
C ALA A 225 -6.86 -12.50 -13.80
N LYS A 226 -7.56 -11.50 -13.26
CA LYS A 226 -8.21 -10.44 -14.05
C LYS A 226 -7.59 -9.07 -13.75
N GLY A 227 -7.18 -8.82 -12.50
CA GLY A 227 -6.70 -7.53 -12.07
C GLY A 227 -7.76 -6.43 -12.12
N ILE A 228 -7.30 -5.20 -12.03
CA ILE A 228 -8.09 -4.00 -12.19
C ILE A 228 -7.75 -3.39 -13.55
N ARG A 229 -8.75 -3.26 -14.40
CA ARG A 229 -8.61 -2.54 -15.66
C ARG A 229 -8.69 -1.04 -15.38
N PRO A 230 -7.71 -0.23 -15.84
CA PRO A 230 -7.77 1.21 -15.67
C PRO A 230 -8.95 1.81 -16.45
N ASP A 231 -9.44 2.95 -15.98
CA ASP A 231 -10.46 3.75 -16.70
C ASP A 231 -9.85 4.39 -17.95
N PHE A 232 -8.58 4.81 -17.86
CA PHE A 232 -7.81 5.32 -18.99
C PHE A 232 -6.50 4.55 -19.11
N TRP A 233 -6.29 3.98 -20.28
CA TRP A 233 -5.07 3.27 -20.59
C TRP A 233 -3.94 4.26 -20.92
N VAL A 234 -2.86 4.20 -20.15
CA VAL A 234 -1.66 5.01 -20.32
C VAL A 234 -0.45 4.13 -20.12
N GLU A 235 0.37 3.96 -21.12
CA GLU A 235 1.64 3.24 -21.01
C GLU A 235 2.70 4.14 -20.37
N GLU A 236 3.61 3.54 -19.60
CA GLU A 236 4.78 4.26 -19.11
C GLU A 236 5.73 4.44 -20.32
N SER A 237 6.19 5.67 -20.54
CA SER A 237 7.29 5.91 -21.49
C SER A 237 8.57 5.27 -20.95
N GLU A 238 9.29 4.55 -21.77
CA GLU A 238 10.63 4.02 -21.48
C GLU A 238 11.61 5.13 -21.10
#